data_7928908d665a91ca28902838d49f1913
#
_entry.id   7928908d665a91ca28902838d49f1913
#
_cell.length_a   1.000
_cell.length_b   1.000
_cell.length_c   1.000
_cell.angle_alpha   90.00
_cell.angle_beta   90.00
_cell.angle_gamma   90.00
#
_symmetry.space_group_name_H-M   'P 1'
#
loop_
_entity.id
_entity.type
_entity.pdbx_description
1 polymer ?
#
loop_
_entity_poly.entity_id
_entity_poly.type
_entity_poly.pdbx_seq_one_letter_code
_entity_poly.pdbx_strand_id
1 'polypeptide(L)'
;MNPLLIAVLAAAWMTGGIAMAQQSQPLSGQASDPGIMGWMQGHPPAPEKTIRPGDPDFFAFPKLRWTVCHFSQMMPVVNVDRGPDPTTSLAEAFDPSIGKITFTPLNGGADMTWDEAFDANYSDGVIVLHRGRVVYERYGGCLDRNSLHGAMSVTKSITGLMAESLIAEGRLDETAPVATLIPALHNSAFGDATVRQVLEMTTALQYSEDYADPNAEVWAYSAAGSAFPKAPDYSGPRSYYEALQGIRKSGTHGEAFGYKTPNADVAGWLVTQVTGKSVAEHFAQEVWSRLGQRREAYYTVDAIGTPFAGGGFNATLRDMARYGQMILDGGQAGGKQIVPEAAISRLRAGGDREKFARAGFALQGWSYQSLWWITNDDHGSFAARGVHGQTIWIDPTAEMVIVRFASHPTAANAASDPTSLPAYRAMAQYLMAQK
;
A
#
# COMPACT_ATOMS: atom_id res chain seq x y z
N MET A 1 18.23 18.59 33.83
CA MET A 1 16.99 18.53 33.03
C MET A 1 16.96 17.18 32.35
N ASN A 2 15.91 16.44 32.60
CA ASN A 2 15.81 14.96 32.46
C ASN A 2 15.89 14.45 31.01
N PRO A 3 16.63 13.37 30.72
CA PRO A 3 16.72 12.74 29.38
C PRO A 3 15.66 11.63 29.20
N LEU A 4 14.38 11.91 29.48
CA LEU A 4 13.33 10.88 29.63
C LEU A 4 12.15 11.06 28.67
N LEU A 5 12.35 11.53 27.43
CA LEU A 5 11.21 11.82 26.55
C LEU A 5 11.19 11.09 25.18
N ILE A 6 12.09 10.12 24.92
CA ILE A 6 12.07 9.33 23.67
C ILE A 6 12.10 7.80 23.92
N ALA A 7 12.17 7.38 25.18
CA ALA A 7 12.13 5.96 25.58
C ALA A 7 10.78 5.53 26.20
N VAL A 8 9.70 6.23 25.97
CA VAL A 8 8.39 6.01 26.65
C VAL A 8 7.37 5.29 25.75
N LEU A 9 7.81 4.43 24.83
CA LEU A 9 6.90 3.46 24.22
C LEU A 9 7.18 2.01 24.66
N ALA A 10 8.09 1.77 25.61
CA ALA A 10 8.45 0.42 26.03
C ALA A 10 8.53 0.18 27.56
N ALA A 11 8.15 1.11 28.42
CA ALA A 11 8.33 0.91 29.86
C ALA A 11 7.24 1.51 30.75
N ALA A 12 6.01 1.00 30.65
CA ALA A 12 4.97 1.24 31.64
C ALA A 12 4.05 0.02 31.83
N TRP A 13 4.62 -1.17 31.99
CA TRP A 13 3.88 -2.36 32.44
C TRP A 13 4.79 -3.25 33.29
N MET A 14 5.15 -2.84 34.47
CA MET A 14 5.51 -3.76 35.55
C MET A 14 5.30 -3.05 36.89
N THR A 15 4.14 -3.23 37.46
CA THR A 15 3.85 -3.62 38.86
C THR A 15 2.34 -3.52 39.07
N GLY A 16 1.73 -4.66 39.37
CA GLY A 16 0.43 -4.66 40.06
C GLY A 16 -0.67 -5.42 39.36
N GLY A 17 -0.91 -6.65 39.77
CA GLY A 17 -2.19 -7.33 39.67
C GLY A 17 -2.55 -7.88 38.28
N ILE A 18 -2.61 -9.21 38.15
CA ILE A 18 -3.25 -9.90 37.04
C ILE A 18 -4.74 -9.57 37.03
N ALA A 19 -5.11 -8.40 36.51
CA ALA A 19 -6.40 -8.19 35.89
C ALA A 19 -6.17 -8.46 34.40
N MET A 20 -6.68 -9.56 33.86
CA MET A 20 -6.90 -9.69 32.44
C MET A 20 -7.68 -8.46 32.01
N ALA A 21 -7.02 -7.47 31.48
CA ALA A 21 -7.68 -6.39 30.78
C ALA A 21 -8.40 -7.07 29.60
N GLN A 22 -9.71 -7.18 29.67
CA GLN A 22 -10.55 -7.43 28.49
C GLN A 22 -10.10 -6.39 27.48
N GLN A 23 -9.40 -6.81 26.43
CA GLN A 23 -9.15 -5.94 25.28
C GLN A 23 -10.53 -5.56 24.77
N SER A 24 -10.95 -4.34 25.06
CA SER A 24 -12.21 -3.81 24.53
C SER A 24 -12.11 -3.93 23.02
N GLN A 25 -13.12 -4.57 22.40
CA GLN A 25 -13.17 -4.64 20.95
C GLN A 25 -13.06 -3.22 20.38
N PRO A 26 -12.32 -3.03 19.27
CA PRO A 26 -12.23 -1.72 18.65
C PRO A 26 -13.63 -1.20 18.30
N LEU A 27 -13.81 0.12 18.35
CA LEU A 27 -15.05 0.76 17.90
C LEU A 27 -15.40 0.26 16.48
N SER A 28 -16.68 0.08 16.19
CA SER A 28 -17.13 -0.28 14.82
C SER A 28 -16.73 0.77 13.80
N GLY A 29 -16.77 0.42 12.51
CA GLY A 29 -16.50 1.35 11.41
C GLY A 29 -17.35 2.63 11.50
N GLN A 30 -18.62 2.50 11.83
CA GLN A 30 -19.54 3.62 12.03
C GLN A 30 -19.21 4.43 13.31
N ALA A 31 -19.01 3.79 14.44
CA ALA A 31 -18.73 4.48 15.71
C ALA A 31 -17.39 5.22 15.71
N SER A 32 -16.44 4.77 14.89
CA SER A 32 -15.11 5.37 14.72
C SER A 32 -15.02 6.34 13.54
N ASP A 33 -16.14 6.64 12.88
CA ASP A 33 -16.16 7.62 11.78
C ASP A 33 -15.60 8.96 12.23
N PRO A 34 -14.68 9.60 11.50
CA PRO A 34 -14.02 10.85 11.91
C PRO A 34 -15.00 11.98 12.17
N GLY A 35 -16.10 12.05 11.42
CA GLY A 35 -17.15 13.04 11.61
C GLY A 35 -17.92 12.81 12.91
N ILE A 36 -18.24 11.56 13.22
CA ILE A 36 -18.91 11.17 14.48
C ILE A 36 -17.97 11.38 15.68
N MET A 37 -16.69 11.03 15.52
CA MET A 37 -15.66 11.24 16.55
C MET A 37 -15.33 12.72 16.78
N GLY A 38 -15.66 13.59 15.81
CA GLY A 38 -15.41 15.05 15.89
C GLY A 38 -13.93 15.41 15.75
N TRP A 39 -13.10 14.56 15.09
CA TRP A 39 -11.68 14.87 14.91
C TRP A 39 -11.49 16.12 14.04
N MET A 40 -10.63 17.06 14.52
CA MET A 40 -10.24 18.29 13.84
C MET A 40 -11.41 19.22 13.46
N GLN A 41 -12.55 19.12 14.16
CA GLN A 41 -13.71 19.98 13.96
C GLN A 41 -13.70 21.16 14.91
N GLY A 42 -14.17 22.31 14.41
CA GLY A 42 -14.19 23.58 15.14
C GLY A 42 -12.99 24.48 14.84
N HIS A 43 -13.06 25.76 15.25
CA HIS A 43 -12.05 26.78 14.99
C HIS A 43 -11.75 27.61 16.25
N PRO A 44 -10.78 27.18 17.08
CA PRO A 44 -9.95 25.96 16.97
C PRO A 44 -10.74 24.69 17.33
N PRO A 45 -10.25 23.51 16.90
CA PRO A 45 -10.76 22.25 17.43
C PRO A 45 -10.52 22.14 18.94
N ALA A 46 -11.39 21.40 19.64
CA ALA A 46 -11.18 21.09 21.04
C ALA A 46 -9.84 20.34 21.23
N PRO A 47 -9.06 20.61 22.30
CA PRO A 47 -7.72 20.04 22.49
C PRO A 47 -7.68 18.51 22.38
N GLU A 48 -8.68 17.81 22.96
CA GLU A 48 -8.81 16.36 22.95
C GLU A 48 -9.27 15.78 21.60
N LYS A 49 -9.72 16.65 20.68
CA LYS A 49 -10.11 16.31 19.29
C LYS A 49 -9.08 16.75 18.26
N THR A 50 -7.98 17.33 18.71
CA THR A 50 -6.91 17.79 17.84
C THR A 50 -5.92 16.67 17.57
N ILE A 51 -5.55 16.51 16.29
CA ILE A 51 -4.49 15.60 15.83
C ILE A 51 -3.36 16.48 15.31
N ARG A 52 -2.14 16.31 15.87
CA ARG A 52 -0.98 17.16 15.52
C ARG A 52 0.12 16.36 14.85
N PRO A 53 0.89 16.99 13.95
CA PRO A 53 2.14 16.43 13.48
C PRO A 53 3.07 16.09 14.67
N GLY A 54 3.58 14.85 14.69
CA GLY A 54 4.48 14.40 15.75
C GLY A 54 3.79 13.87 17.02
N ASP A 55 2.47 13.93 17.14
CA ASP A 55 1.76 13.18 18.19
C ASP A 55 2.08 11.68 18.04
N PRO A 56 2.45 10.96 19.10
CA PRO A 56 2.88 9.56 19.00
C PRO A 56 1.76 8.62 18.51
N ASP A 57 0.50 9.05 18.63
CA ASP A 57 -0.70 8.29 18.28
C ASP A 57 -1.45 8.84 17.05
N PHE A 58 -0.86 9.78 16.30
CA PHE A 58 -1.53 10.40 15.16
C PHE A 58 -1.95 9.37 14.08
N PHE A 59 -1.23 8.24 14.02
CA PHE A 59 -1.49 7.11 13.11
C PHE A 59 -2.06 5.88 13.84
N ALA A 60 -2.45 6.00 15.11
CA ALA A 60 -3.13 4.94 15.85
C ALA A 60 -4.65 5.04 15.67
N PHE A 61 -5.34 3.89 15.72
CA PHE A 61 -6.81 3.86 15.72
C PHE A 61 -7.34 4.43 17.06
N PRO A 62 -8.38 5.29 17.07
CA PRO A 62 -9.24 5.69 15.94
C PRO A 62 -8.78 6.93 15.17
N LYS A 63 -7.73 7.67 15.58
CA LYS A 63 -7.19 8.86 14.87
C LYS A 63 -6.75 8.53 13.45
N LEU A 64 -6.22 7.32 13.24
CA LEU A 64 -5.87 6.76 11.92
C LEU A 64 -6.94 7.04 10.87
N ARG A 65 -8.22 6.90 11.21
CA ARG A 65 -9.35 7.08 10.28
C ARG A 65 -9.47 8.50 9.72
N TRP A 66 -8.96 9.50 10.43
CA TRP A 66 -8.83 10.87 9.92
C TRP A 66 -7.49 11.06 9.21
N THR A 67 -6.41 10.57 9.79
CA THR A 67 -5.04 10.82 9.36
C THR A 67 -4.76 10.30 7.95
N VAL A 68 -5.33 9.15 7.57
CA VAL A 68 -5.09 8.54 6.25
C VAL A 68 -5.51 9.42 5.06
N CYS A 69 -6.41 10.37 5.26
CA CYS A 69 -6.78 11.37 4.26
C CYS A 69 -5.98 12.69 4.39
N HIS A 70 -5.14 12.83 5.40
CA HIS A 70 -4.55 14.12 5.77
C HIS A 70 -3.02 14.08 5.95
N PHE A 71 -2.33 13.12 5.34
CA PHE A 71 -0.87 13.00 5.47
C PHE A 71 -0.12 14.26 5.05
N SER A 72 -0.57 14.96 4.00
CA SER A 72 0.06 16.20 3.56
C SER A 72 -0.07 17.36 4.58
N GLN A 73 -0.96 17.23 5.55
CA GLN A 73 -1.06 18.16 6.68
C GLN A 73 -0.17 17.75 7.87
N MET A 74 0.30 16.51 7.86
CA MET A 74 1.05 15.90 8.95
C MET A 74 2.54 15.80 8.67
N MET A 75 2.96 15.67 7.40
CA MET A 75 4.35 15.45 7.04
C MET A 75 4.69 16.03 5.67
N PRO A 76 5.98 16.30 5.38
CA PRO A 76 6.42 16.73 4.07
C PRO A 76 6.06 15.74 2.97
N VAL A 77 5.74 16.29 1.80
CA VAL A 77 5.33 15.53 0.62
C VAL A 77 6.00 16.08 -0.64
N VAL A 78 6.08 15.24 -1.68
CA VAL A 78 6.41 15.64 -3.05
C VAL A 78 5.23 15.31 -3.96
N ASN A 79 4.82 16.26 -4.78
CA ASN A 79 3.68 16.08 -5.67
C ASN A 79 4.02 15.15 -6.84
N VAL A 80 2.99 14.44 -7.29
CA VAL A 80 2.95 13.67 -8.55
C VAL A 80 2.00 14.39 -9.47
N ASP A 81 2.55 15.11 -10.42
CA ASP A 81 1.80 15.97 -11.35
C ASP A 81 0.84 15.12 -12.19
N ARG A 82 -0.40 15.58 -12.28
CA ARG A 82 -1.44 14.96 -13.12
C ARG A 82 -1.31 15.30 -14.61
N GLY A 83 -0.42 16.21 -14.96
CA GLY A 83 -0.27 16.74 -16.32
C GLY A 83 -1.34 17.80 -16.69
N PRO A 84 -1.15 18.43 -17.85
CA PRO A 84 -2.04 19.50 -18.35
C PRO A 84 -3.31 18.95 -19.03
N ASP A 85 -3.34 17.67 -19.37
CA ASP A 85 -4.43 17.08 -20.15
C ASP A 85 -5.77 17.14 -19.39
N PRO A 86 -6.89 17.25 -20.11
CA PRO A 86 -8.21 17.15 -19.48
C PRO A 86 -8.42 15.82 -18.75
N THR A 87 -9.16 15.87 -17.66
CA THR A 87 -9.53 14.67 -16.91
C THR A 87 -10.34 13.72 -17.79
N THR A 88 -9.89 12.46 -17.88
CA THR A 88 -10.66 11.42 -18.54
C THR A 88 -11.85 11.01 -17.66
N SER A 89 -13.07 11.11 -18.19
CA SER A 89 -14.26 10.65 -17.49
C SER A 89 -14.28 9.13 -17.44
N LEU A 90 -14.53 8.57 -16.25
CA LEU A 90 -14.93 7.17 -16.12
C LEU A 90 -16.44 7.10 -16.46
N ALA A 91 -16.78 6.31 -17.45
CA ALA A 91 -18.19 6.06 -17.78
C ALA A 91 -18.90 5.40 -16.61
N GLU A 92 -20.10 5.85 -16.29
CA GLU A 92 -20.87 5.33 -15.16
C GLU A 92 -21.99 4.41 -15.68
N ALA A 93 -22.19 3.27 -14.97
CA ALA A 93 -23.23 2.30 -15.21
C ALA A 93 -23.62 1.66 -13.87
N PHE A 94 -23.97 2.50 -12.90
CA PHE A 94 -24.28 2.06 -11.53
C PHE A 94 -25.37 1.00 -11.50
N ASP A 95 -25.08 -0.08 -10.77
CA ASP A 95 -26.03 -1.16 -10.50
C ASP A 95 -26.40 -1.16 -9.00
N PRO A 96 -27.62 -0.76 -8.65
CA PRO A 96 -28.06 -0.69 -7.25
C PRO A 96 -28.18 -2.06 -6.58
N SER A 97 -28.09 -3.16 -7.34
CA SER A 97 -28.15 -4.51 -6.80
C SER A 97 -26.82 -4.96 -6.20
N ILE A 98 -25.72 -4.32 -6.58
CA ILE A 98 -24.35 -4.69 -6.13
C ILE A 98 -24.23 -4.66 -4.61
N GLY A 99 -24.77 -3.64 -3.94
CA GLY A 99 -24.73 -3.56 -2.48
C GLY A 99 -25.37 -4.75 -1.75
N LYS A 100 -26.24 -5.50 -2.43
CA LYS A 100 -26.99 -6.65 -1.91
C LYS A 100 -26.37 -8.00 -2.27
N ILE A 101 -25.27 -8.04 -3.02
CA ILE A 101 -24.56 -9.30 -3.33
C ILE A 101 -24.14 -9.93 -2.01
N THR A 102 -24.54 -11.20 -1.82
CA THR A 102 -24.22 -11.95 -0.60
C THR A 102 -23.04 -12.89 -0.81
N PHE A 103 -22.28 -13.10 0.25
CA PHE A 103 -21.20 -14.08 0.31
C PHE A 103 -21.04 -14.60 1.74
N THR A 104 -20.46 -15.79 1.88
CA THR A 104 -20.09 -16.36 3.18
C THR A 104 -18.63 -16.01 3.50
N PRO A 105 -18.32 -15.41 4.67
CA PRO A 105 -16.95 -15.16 5.10
C PRO A 105 -16.11 -16.43 5.21
N LEU A 106 -14.80 -16.38 4.92
CA LEU A 106 -13.90 -17.56 4.95
C LEU A 106 -13.76 -18.19 6.34
N ASN A 107 -13.93 -17.42 7.40
CA ASN A 107 -13.91 -17.90 8.79
C ASN A 107 -15.26 -18.49 9.24
N GLY A 108 -16.21 -18.64 8.34
CA GLY A 108 -17.57 -19.07 8.63
C GLY A 108 -18.44 -17.95 9.23
N GLY A 109 -19.65 -18.30 9.63
CA GLY A 109 -20.62 -17.36 10.18
C GLY A 109 -21.79 -17.12 9.25
N ALA A 110 -22.60 -16.07 9.52
CA ALA A 110 -23.71 -15.68 8.68
C ALA A 110 -23.20 -15.05 7.37
N ASP A 111 -23.98 -15.23 6.30
CA ASP A 111 -23.75 -14.53 5.05
C ASP A 111 -23.76 -13.02 5.28
N MET A 112 -22.90 -12.32 4.55
CA MET A 112 -22.79 -10.87 4.54
C MET A 112 -23.13 -10.34 3.17
N THR A 113 -23.68 -9.13 3.14
CA THR A 113 -23.83 -8.37 1.90
C THR A 113 -22.54 -7.59 1.59
N TRP A 114 -22.40 -7.19 0.33
CA TRP A 114 -21.32 -6.29 -0.10
C TRP A 114 -21.29 -4.99 0.73
N ASP A 115 -22.45 -4.39 1.00
CA ASP A 115 -22.55 -3.16 1.79
C ASP A 115 -22.20 -3.36 3.26
N GLU A 116 -22.54 -4.51 3.87
CA GLU A 116 -22.11 -4.85 5.23
C GLU A 116 -20.59 -5.07 5.31
N ALA A 117 -20.00 -5.68 4.28
CA ALA A 117 -18.55 -5.84 4.20
C ALA A 117 -17.80 -4.50 4.12
N PHE A 118 -18.41 -3.47 3.49
CA PHE A 118 -17.83 -2.12 3.49
C PHE A 118 -17.62 -1.61 4.91
N ASP A 119 -18.65 -1.70 5.76
CA ASP A 119 -18.60 -1.19 7.14
C ASP A 119 -17.75 -2.09 8.05
N ALA A 120 -17.84 -3.42 7.91
CA ALA A 120 -17.06 -4.39 8.67
C ALA A 120 -15.55 -4.29 8.43
N ASN A 121 -15.15 -3.88 7.24
CA ASN A 121 -13.74 -3.69 6.86
C ASN A 121 -13.23 -2.26 7.05
N TYR A 122 -13.97 -1.39 7.75
CA TYR A 122 -13.61 0.01 7.97
C TYR A 122 -13.23 0.71 6.66
N SER A 123 -13.97 0.41 5.58
CA SER A 123 -13.71 1.01 4.27
C SER A 123 -14.04 2.51 4.31
N ASP A 124 -13.15 3.31 3.74
CA ASP A 124 -13.33 4.75 3.56
C ASP A 124 -13.78 5.05 2.13
N GLY A 125 -13.47 4.17 1.19
CA GLY A 125 -13.99 4.23 -0.17
C GLY A 125 -13.80 2.93 -0.92
N VAL A 126 -14.81 2.57 -1.71
CA VAL A 126 -14.75 1.42 -2.64
C VAL A 126 -15.32 1.85 -3.97
N ILE A 127 -14.62 1.53 -5.05
CA ILE A 127 -15.08 1.67 -6.42
C ILE A 127 -14.88 0.36 -7.17
N VAL A 128 -15.87 -0.05 -7.96
CA VAL A 128 -15.80 -1.22 -8.83
C VAL A 128 -15.99 -0.77 -10.27
N LEU A 129 -15.04 -1.14 -11.11
CA LEU A 129 -15.14 -1.02 -12.55
C LEU A 129 -15.41 -2.40 -13.16
N HIS A 130 -16.33 -2.45 -14.11
CA HIS A 130 -16.57 -3.60 -14.97
C HIS A 130 -16.57 -3.15 -16.43
N ARG A 131 -15.73 -3.75 -17.25
CA ARG A 131 -15.56 -3.37 -18.67
C ARG A 131 -15.31 -1.87 -18.84
N GLY A 132 -14.44 -1.29 -17.99
CA GLY A 132 -14.09 0.12 -18.01
C GLY A 132 -15.17 1.10 -17.50
N ARG A 133 -16.28 0.60 -16.94
CA ARG A 133 -17.40 1.41 -16.44
C ARG A 133 -17.55 1.28 -14.94
N VAL A 134 -17.80 2.38 -14.24
CA VAL A 134 -18.08 2.37 -12.81
C VAL A 134 -19.46 1.77 -12.58
N VAL A 135 -19.51 0.60 -11.94
CA VAL A 135 -20.76 -0.10 -11.61
C VAL A 135 -21.15 0.07 -10.15
N TYR A 136 -20.19 0.35 -9.29
CA TYR A 136 -20.41 0.65 -7.87
C TYR A 136 -19.38 1.67 -7.36
N GLU A 137 -19.83 2.56 -6.49
CA GLU A 137 -18.96 3.55 -5.82
C GLU A 137 -19.62 3.95 -4.50
N ARG A 138 -18.85 3.85 -3.40
CA ARG A 138 -19.29 4.25 -2.06
C ARG A 138 -18.15 4.91 -1.32
N TYR A 139 -18.47 5.94 -0.54
CA TYR A 139 -17.55 6.69 0.31
C TYR A 139 -18.00 6.67 1.77
N GLY A 140 -17.04 6.78 2.69
CA GLY A 140 -17.24 6.87 4.14
C GLY A 140 -15.97 7.34 4.83
N GLY A 141 -15.95 7.33 6.15
CA GLY A 141 -14.80 7.77 6.91
C GLY A 141 -14.37 9.20 6.58
N CYS A 142 -13.09 9.38 6.27
CA CYS A 142 -12.55 10.68 5.87
C CYS A 142 -12.61 10.96 4.36
N LEU A 143 -13.08 10.01 3.56
CA LEU A 143 -12.95 10.07 2.11
C LEU A 143 -14.21 10.61 1.43
N ASP A 144 -14.02 11.50 0.48
CA ASP A 144 -14.99 11.90 -0.53
C ASP A 144 -14.41 11.74 -1.94
N ARG A 145 -15.19 12.14 -2.96
CA ARG A 145 -14.78 12.00 -4.37
C ARG A 145 -13.49 12.76 -4.73
N ASN A 146 -13.09 13.74 -3.93
CA ASN A 146 -11.96 14.64 -4.20
C ASN A 146 -10.81 14.47 -3.21
N SER A 147 -11.04 13.81 -2.09
CA SER A 147 -10.04 13.63 -1.05
C SER A 147 -8.98 12.64 -1.50
N LEU A 148 -7.74 12.91 -1.12
CA LEU A 148 -6.62 11.98 -1.28
C LEU A 148 -6.56 11.06 -0.09
N HIS A 149 -6.19 9.82 -0.29
CA HIS A 149 -6.03 8.81 0.75
C HIS A 149 -4.70 8.10 0.62
N GLY A 150 -4.09 7.75 1.74
CA GLY A 150 -2.85 6.97 1.76
C GLY A 150 -3.05 5.57 1.17
N ALA A 151 -2.31 5.27 0.12
CA ALA A 151 -2.35 3.96 -0.55
C ALA A 151 -1.53 2.89 0.19
N MET A 152 -0.76 3.30 1.20
CA MET A 152 0.14 2.43 1.96
C MET A 152 0.97 1.54 1.02
N SER A 153 1.10 0.25 1.32
CA SER A 153 1.94 -0.66 0.53
C SER A 153 1.44 -0.94 -0.89
N VAL A 154 0.27 -0.46 -1.31
CA VAL A 154 -0.09 -0.41 -2.74
C VAL A 154 0.98 0.38 -3.53
N THR A 155 1.65 1.33 -2.90
CA THR A 155 2.81 2.06 -3.42
C THR A 155 3.91 1.12 -3.94
N LYS A 156 4.17 0.01 -3.25
CA LYS A 156 5.18 -0.98 -3.67
C LYS A 156 4.88 -1.51 -5.07
N SER A 157 3.62 -1.82 -5.33
CA SER A 157 3.19 -2.34 -6.62
C SER A 157 3.32 -1.30 -7.74
N ILE A 158 3.14 -0.01 -7.44
CA ILE A 158 3.46 1.09 -8.36
C ILE A 158 4.96 1.10 -8.66
N THR A 159 5.80 1.03 -7.64
CA THR A 159 7.27 1.01 -7.77
C THR A 159 7.73 -0.22 -8.56
N GLY A 160 7.15 -1.40 -8.29
CA GLY A 160 7.44 -2.64 -9.00
C GLY A 160 7.11 -2.56 -10.49
N LEU A 161 5.96 -1.98 -10.85
CA LEU A 161 5.57 -1.81 -12.24
C LEU A 161 6.50 -0.85 -12.99
N MET A 162 6.98 0.23 -12.34
CA MET A 162 7.99 1.11 -12.94
C MET A 162 9.32 0.36 -13.20
N ALA A 163 9.79 -0.43 -12.24
CA ALA A 163 10.99 -1.24 -12.43
C ALA A 163 10.82 -2.28 -13.55
N GLU A 164 9.66 -2.96 -13.61
CA GLU A 164 9.35 -3.90 -14.70
C GLU A 164 9.28 -3.21 -16.08
N SER A 165 8.77 -2.00 -16.13
CA SER A 165 8.77 -1.21 -17.36
C SER A 165 10.20 -0.97 -17.85
N LEU A 166 11.11 -0.59 -16.97
CA LEU A 166 12.53 -0.40 -17.28
C LEU A 166 13.23 -1.71 -17.70
N ILE A 167 12.85 -2.84 -17.11
CA ILE A 167 13.33 -4.17 -17.52
C ILE A 167 12.83 -4.51 -18.93
N ALA A 168 11.53 -4.31 -19.18
CA ALA A 168 10.92 -4.56 -20.49
C ALA A 168 11.52 -3.67 -21.60
N GLU A 169 11.98 -2.47 -21.26
CA GLU A 169 12.68 -1.54 -22.14
C GLU A 169 14.18 -1.89 -22.31
N GLY A 170 14.69 -2.89 -21.60
CA GLY A 170 16.11 -3.25 -21.61
C GLY A 170 17.05 -2.24 -20.92
N ARG A 171 16.49 -1.34 -20.10
CA ARG A 171 17.22 -0.29 -19.38
C ARG A 171 17.65 -0.72 -17.97
N LEU A 172 17.01 -1.74 -17.41
CA LEU A 172 17.35 -2.32 -16.12
C LEU A 172 17.56 -3.82 -16.27
N ASP A 173 18.78 -4.29 -15.98
CA ASP A 173 19.10 -5.71 -16.01
C ASP A 173 18.62 -6.38 -14.70
N GLU A 174 17.61 -7.24 -14.82
CA GLU A 174 17.02 -7.94 -13.67
C GLU A 174 17.99 -8.92 -12.98
N THR A 175 19.04 -9.36 -13.69
CA THR A 175 20.04 -10.32 -13.20
C THR A 175 21.23 -9.63 -12.54
N ALA A 176 21.39 -8.32 -12.74
CA ALA A 176 22.48 -7.57 -12.17
C ALA A 176 22.43 -7.52 -10.64
N PRO A 177 23.58 -7.65 -9.95
CA PRO A 177 23.66 -7.34 -8.52
C PRO A 177 23.30 -5.88 -8.25
N VAL A 178 22.53 -5.62 -7.19
CA VAL A 178 22.12 -4.26 -6.81
C VAL A 178 23.29 -3.32 -6.64
N ALA A 179 24.40 -3.79 -6.05
CA ALA A 179 25.60 -2.96 -5.85
C ALA A 179 26.26 -2.48 -7.13
N THR A 180 26.01 -3.13 -8.27
CA THR A 180 26.48 -2.66 -9.59
C THR A 180 25.82 -1.34 -9.97
N LEU A 181 24.55 -1.16 -9.62
CA LEU A 181 23.77 0.04 -9.92
C LEU A 181 23.79 1.04 -8.76
N ILE A 182 23.85 0.54 -7.53
CA ILE A 182 23.87 1.33 -6.29
C ILE A 182 25.09 0.95 -5.46
N PRO A 183 26.28 1.49 -5.78
CA PRO A 183 27.54 1.14 -5.07
C PRO A 183 27.47 1.37 -3.56
N ALA A 184 26.65 2.33 -3.10
CA ALA A 184 26.45 2.60 -1.68
C ALA A 184 25.89 1.40 -0.89
N LEU A 185 25.23 0.45 -1.56
CA LEU A 185 24.69 -0.76 -0.95
C LEU A 185 25.65 -1.96 -0.95
N HIS A 186 26.89 -1.80 -1.45
CA HIS A 186 27.87 -2.90 -1.57
C HIS A 186 28.07 -3.68 -0.28
N ASN A 187 28.15 -3.00 0.85
CA ASN A 187 28.38 -3.61 2.17
C ASN A 187 27.09 -3.93 2.95
N SER A 188 25.93 -3.71 2.36
CA SER A 188 24.62 -4.04 2.94
C SER A 188 24.17 -5.43 2.51
N ALA A 189 23.06 -5.90 3.09
CA ALA A 189 22.40 -7.14 2.66
C ALA A 189 21.98 -7.14 1.17
N PHE A 190 21.86 -5.98 0.55
CA PHE A 190 21.48 -5.86 -0.86
C PHE A 190 22.66 -5.95 -1.83
N GLY A 191 23.90 -5.92 -1.34
CA GLY A 191 25.10 -5.82 -2.19
C GLY A 191 25.20 -6.91 -3.24
N ASP A 192 24.93 -8.15 -2.88
CA ASP A 192 24.97 -9.33 -3.74
C ASP A 192 23.57 -9.86 -4.14
N ALA A 193 22.50 -9.16 -3.74
CA ALA A 193 21.16 -9.46 -4.21
C ALA A 193 20.98 -9.00 -5.65
N THR A 194 20.28 -9.78 -6.48
CA THR A 194 19.92 -9.34 -7.84
C THR A 194 18.71 -8.40 -7.78
N VAL A 195 18.54 -7.57 -8.83
CA VAL A 195 17.35 -6.74 -9.01
C VAL A 195 16.08 -7.60 -8.95
N ARG A 196 16.07 -8.78 -9.58
CA ARG A 196 14.92 -9.70 -9.55
C ARG A 196 14.61 -10.17 -8.14
N GLN A 197 15.61 -10.53 -7.33
CA GLN A 197 15.39 -10.95 -5.94
C GLN A 197 14.80 -9.84 -5.08
N VAL A 198 15.16 -8.59 -5.34
CA VAL A 198 14.54 -7.41 -4.70
C VAL A 198 13.07 -7.30 -5.09
N LEU A 199 12.74 -7.38 -6.38
CA LEU A 199 11.38 -7.23 -6.88
C LEU A 199 10.45 -8.38 -6.45
N GLU A 200 11.00 -9.57 -6.22
CA GLU A 200 10.26 -10.73 -5.73
C GLU A 200 10.29 -10.87 -4.21
N MET A 201 10.93 -9.92 -3.50
CA MET A 201 11.12 -9.99 -2.04
C MET A 201 11.71 -11.34 -1.57
N THR A 202 12.64 -11.91 -2.35
CA THR A 202 13.37 -13.12 -1.98
C THR A 202 14.76 -12.82 -1.42
N THR A 203 14.95 -11.60 -0.93
CA THR A 203 16.18 -11.15 -0.27
C THR A 203 16.26 -11.64 1.18
N ALA A 204 17.42 -12.17 1.56
CA ALA A 204 17.69 -12.66 2.92
C ALA A 204 18.14 -11.51 3.83
N LEU A 205 17.20 -10.67 4.26
CA LEU A 205 17.46 -9.54 5.15
C LEU A 205 17.27 -9.93 6.61
N GLN A 206 18.15 -9.48 7.49
CA GLN A 206 17.89 -9.44 8.93
C GLN A 206 16.91 -8.28 9.19
N TYR A 207 15.63 -8.56 9.06
CA TYR A 207 14.57 -7.54 9.14
C TYR A 207 13.22 -8.22 9.41
N SER A 208 12.52 -7.74 10.42
CA SER A 208 11.15 -8.11 10.76
C SER A 208 10.18 -6.98 10.41
N GLU A 209 9.07 -7.34 9.80
CA GLU A 209 7.94 -6.43 9.53
C GLU A 209 6.71 -6.84 10.36
N ASP A 210 6.93 -7.41 11.55
CA ASP A 210 5.85 -7.69 12.49
C ASP A 210 5.44 -6.41 13.22
N TYR A 211 4.33 -5.83 12.77
CA TYR A 211 3.78 -4.60 13.37
C TYR A 211 3.25 -4.80 14.79
N ALA A 212 3.09 -6.02 15.27
CA ALA A 212 2.69 -6.33 16.63
C ALA A 212 3.88 -6.40 17.59
N ASP A 213 5.10 -6.62 17.07
CA ASP A 213 6.31 -6.60 17.87
C ASP A 213 6.92 -5.18 17.94
N PRO A 214 6.93 -4.53 19.13
CA PRO A 214 7.50 -3.18 19.28
C PRO A 214 9.02 -3.12 19.04
N ASN A 215 9.71 -4.26 18.99
CA ASN A 215 11.15 -4.35 18.74
C ASN A 215 11.49 -4.71 17.28
N ALA A 216 10.49 -4.90 16.42
CA ALA A 216 10.70 -5.21 15.02
C ALA A 216 11.45 -4.08 14.30
N GLU A 217 12.37 -4.43 13.39
CA GLU A 217 13.20 -3.48 12.65
C GLU A 217 12.38 -2.51 11.80
N VAL A 218 11.14 -2.82 11.46
CA VAL A 218 10.23 -1.91 10.76
C VAL A 218 10.06 -0.58 11.49
N TRP A 219 10.10 -0.55 12.83
CA TRP A 219 9.95 0.68 13.61
C TRP A 219 11.19 1.55 13.54
N ALA A 220 12.40 0.94 13.61
CA ALA A 220 13.65 1.68 13.42
C ALA A 220 13.77 2.21 11.98
N TYR A 221 13.33 1.44 11.00
CA TYR A 221 13.28 1.86 9.61
C TYR A 221 12.28 3.02 9.38
N SER A 222 11.10 2.94 9.96
CA SER A 222 10.11 4.02 9.94
C SER A 222 10.63 5.29 10.61
N ALA A 223 11.35 5.13 11.73
CA ALA A 223 12.00 6.26 12.41
C ALA A 223 13.06 6.91 11.52
N ALA A 224 13.88 6.14 10.78
CA ALA A 224 14.85 6.67 9.85
C ALA A 224 14.20 7.48 8.73
N GLY A 225 13.11 6.96 8.15
CA GLY A 225 12.34 7.62 7.09
C GLY A 225 11.46 8.78 7.54
N SER A 226 11.33 9.02 8.85
CA SER A 226 10.55 10.14 9.36
C SER A 226 11.21 11.48 8.99
N ALA A 227 10.45 12.39 8.41
CA ALA A 227 10.91 13.75 8.10
C ALA A 227 10.92 14.69 9.32
N PHE A 228 10.39 14.27 10.47
CA PHE A 228 10.40 15.06 11.69
C PHE A 228 11.83 15.17 12.29
N PRO A 229 12.15 16.30 12.95
CA PRO A 229 13.42 16.46 13.62
C PRO A 229 13.70 15.30 14.59
N LYS A 230 14.89 14.73 14.48
CA LYS A 230 15.35 13.68 15.40
C LYS A 230 15.77 14.29 16.73
N ALA A 231 15.66 13.51 17.81
CA ALA A 231 16.20 13.91 19.08
C ALA A 231 17.71 14.20 18.98
N PRO A 232 18.27 15.13 19.81
CA PRO A 232 19.69 15.49 19.73
C PRO A 232 20.65 14.31 19.95
N ASP A 233 20.23 13.31 20.71
CA ASP A 233 20.98 12.07 21.01
C ASP A 233 20.68 10.91 20.08
N TYR A 234 19.85 11.11 19.06
CA TYR A 234 19.54 10.09 18.07
C TYR A 234 20.75 9.76 17.21
N SER A 235 21.22 8.51 17.29
CA SER A 235 22.40 8.01 16.58
C SER A 235 22.05 7.09 15.39
N GLY A 236 20.76 6.82 15.15
CA GLY A 236 20.30 5.98 14.04
C GLY A 236 20.36 6.70 12.68
N PRO A 237 20.03 5.98 11.59
CA PRO A 237 19.97 6.54 10.23
C PRO A 237 18.90 7.64 10.12
N ARG A 238 19.13 8.63 9.25
CA ARG A 238 18.29 9.83 9.11
C ARG A 238 17.56 9.92 7.78
N SER A 239 17.68 8.91 6.94
CA SER A 239 16.99 8.79 5.65
C SER A 239 16.76 7.32 5.31
N TYR A 240 15.90 7.06 4.34
CA TYR A 240 15.72 5.70 3.80
C TYR A 240 17.02 5.17 3.22
N TYR A 241 17.75 5.97 2.43
CA TYR A 241 19.00 5.54 1.81
C TYR A 241 20.08 5.19 2.84
N GLU A 242 20.17 5.94 3.92
CA GLU A 242 21.10 5.64 5.01
C GLU A 242 20.71 4.36 5.76
N ALA A 243 19.40 4.16 6.02
CA ALA A 243 18.90 2.95 6.67
C ALA A 243 19.16 1.69 5.83
N LEU A 244 18.97 1.76 4.51
CA LEU A 244 19.21 0.64 3.60
C LEU A 244 20.67 0.15 3.63
N GLN A 245 21.63 1.07 3.79
CA GLN A 245 23.06 0.74 3.89
C GLN A 245 23.40 -0.05 5.16
N GLY A 246 22.58 0.10 6.22
CA GLY A 246 22.79 -0.56 7.51
C GLY A 246 22.15 -1.96 7.62
N ILE A 247 21.28 -2.36 6.68
CA ILE A 247 20.59 -3.65 6.76
C ILE A 247 21.56 -4.80 6.52
N ARG A 248 21.56 -5.76 7.44
CA ARG A 248 22.46 -6.92 7.40
C ARG A 248 21.81 -8.10 6.71
N LYS A 249 22.63 -8.98 6.11
CA LYS A 249 22.20 -10.21 5.50
C LYS A 249 22.00 -11.30 6.54
N SER A 250 20.94 -12.13 6.36
CA SER A 250 20.64 -13.29 7.20
C SER A 250 20.12 -14.43 6.31
N GLY A 251 21.04 -15.32 5.86
CA GLY A 251 20.72 -16.44 4.97
C GLY A 251 21.13 -16.20 3.51
N THR A 252 20.52 -16.93 2.59
CA THR A 252 20.82 -16.93 1.16
C THR A 252 19.67 -16.25 0.39
N HIS A 253 19.99 -15.31 -0.51
CA HIS A 253 19.00 -14.72 -1.40
C HIS A 253 18.39 -15.76 -2.34
N GLY A 254 17.12 -15.61 -2.64
CA GLY A 254 16.40 -16.44 -3.59
C GLY A 254 15.78 -17.73 -3.01
N GLU A 255 15.98 -18.04 -1.72
CA GLU A 255 15.47 -19.30 -1.12
C GLU A 255 14.02 -19.23 -0.68
N ALA A 256 13.57 -18.08 -0.18
CA ALA A 256 12.23 -17.89 0.33
C ALA A 256 11.72 -16.46 0.07
N PHE A 257 10.41 -16.32 -0.09
CA PHE A 257 9.75 -15.04 -0.03
C PHE A 257 9.71 -14.54 1.42
N GLY A 258 9.93 -13.24 1.60
CA GLY A 258 9.73 -12.57 2.87
C GLY A 258 9.33 -11.11 2.63
N TYR A 259 8.09 -10.78 3.02
CA TYR A 259 7.58 -9.43 2.82
C TYR A 259 8.36 -8.44 3.69
N LYS A 260 9.14 -7.56 3.06
CA LYS A 260 10.05 -6.62 3.73
C LYS A 260 10.10 -5.32 2.96
N THR A 261 9.56 -4.25 3.55
CA THR A 261 9.44 -2.91 2.94
C THR A 261 10.74 -2.37 2.34
N PRO A 262 11.93 -2.56 2.93
CA PRO A 262 13.18 -2.06 2.35
C PRO A 262 13.45 -2.50 0.90
N ASN A 263 12.93 -3.67 0.47
CA ASN A 263 13.04 -4.08 -0.93
C ASN A 263 12.39 -3.08 -1.90
N ALA A 264 11.24 -2.52 -1.52
CA ALA A 264 10.55 -1.55 -2.38
C ALA A 264 11.31 -0.21 -2.46
N ASP A 265 11.95 0.21 -1.38
CA ASP A 265 12.76 1.43 -1.39
C ASP A 265 14.07 1.23 -2.18
N VAL A 266 14.66 0.03 -2.15
CA VAL A 266 15.77 -0.32 -3.06
C VAL A 266 15.29 -0.33 -4.50
N ALA A 267 14.10 -0.88 -4.81
CA ALA A 267 13.53 -0.83 -6.15
C ALA A 267 13.30 0.62 -6.62
N GLY A 268 12.79 1.49 -5.73
CA GLY A 268 12.67 2.93 -6.00
C GLY A 268 14.02 3.62 -6.24
N TRP A 269 15.05 3.22 -5.50
CA TRP A 269 16.41 3.73 -5.72
C TRP A 269 17.01 3.24 -7.04
N LEU A 270 16.75 1.98 -7.44
CA LEU A 270 17.13 1.45 -8.75
C LEU A 270 16.46 2.24 -9.89
N VAL A 271 15.17 2.53 -9.79
CA VAL A 271 14.45 3.41 -10.74
C VAL A 271 15.15 4.76 -10.83
N THR A 272 15.49 5.37 -9.70
CA THR A 272 16.20 6.67 -9.66
C THR A 272 17.57 6.59 -10.32
N GLN A 273 18.36 5.54 -10.07
CA GLN A 273 19.70 5.37 -10.68
C GLN A 273 19.62 5.23 -12.21
N VAL A 274 18.64 4.47 -12.69
CA VAL A 274 18.48 4.22 -14.15
C VAL A 274 17.93 5.42 -14.89
N THR A 275 17.03 6.19 -14.25
CA THR A 275 16.30 7.28 -14.93
C THR A 275 16.87 8.67 -14.66
N GLY A 276 17.65 8.84 -13.60
CA GLY A 276 18.11 10.15 -13.12
C GLY A 276 16.99 10.99 -12.49
N LYS A 277 15.82 10.41 -12.24
CA LYS A 277 14.63 11.06 -11.68
C LYS A 277 14.21 10.37 -10.40
N SER A 278 13.63 11.11 -9.45
CA SER A 278 12.99 10.47 -8.31
C SER A 278 11.85 9.54 -8.75
N VAL A 279 11.49 8.57 -7.92
CA VAL A 279 10.38 7.66 -8.22
C VAL A 279 9.07 8.43 -8.45
N ALA A 280 8.86 9.54 -7.73
CA ALA A 280 7.68 10.40 -7.90
C ALA A 280 7.66 11.10 -9.25
N GLU A 281 8.80 11.69 -9.67
CA GLU A 281 8.93 12.38 -10.97
C GLU A 281 8.81 11.38 -12.14
N HIS A 282 9.46 10.21 -12.02
CA HIS A 282 9.38 9.19 -13.07
C HIS A 282 7.94 8.69 -13.22
N PHE A 283 7.26 8.37 -12.12
CA PHE A 283 5.86 7.94 -12.14
C PHE A 283 4.92 9.02 -12.70
N ALA A 284 5.13 10.29 -12.31
CA ALA A 284 4.37 11.40 -12.84
C ALA A 284 4.47 11.49 -14.37
N GLN A 285 5.68 11.45 -14.90
CA GLN A 285 5.95 11.68 -16.32
C GLN A 285 5.56 10.50 -17.22
N GLU A 286 5.87 9.28 -16.78
CA GLU A 286 5.68 8.10 -17.64
C GLU A 286 4.29 7.48 -17.51
N VAL A 287 3.61 7.68 -16.37
CA VAL A 287 2.33 7.01 -16.11
C VAL A 287 1.25 8.00 -15.71
N TRP A 288 1.37 8.66 -14.55
CA TRP A 288 0.26 9.35 -13.90
C TRP A 288 -0.33 10.47 -14.75
N SER A 289 0.50 11.36 -15.31
CA SER A 289 0.06 12.48 -16.15
C SER A 289 -0.61 12.05 -17.48
N ARG A 290 -0.36 10.80 -17.90
CA ARG A 290 -0.87 10.27 -19.16
C ARG A 290 -2.20 9.52 -19.04
N LEU A 291 -2.73 9.39 -17.80
CA LEU A 291 -3.98 8.68 -17.52
C LEU A 291 -5.20 9.61 -17.48
N GLY A 292 -5.04 10.91 -17.68
CA GLY A 292 -6.12 11.89 -17.55
C GLY A 292 -6.67 11.96 -16.13
N GLN A 293 -5.77 11.96 -15.15
CA GLN A 293 -6.09 12.02 -13.73
C GLN A 293 -6.79 13.31 -13.34
N ARG A 294 -7.66 13.25 -12.34
CA ARG A 294 -8.41 14.41 -11.87
C ARG A 294 -7.60 15.30 -10.93
N ARG A 295 -6.82 14.68 -10.04
CA ARG A 295 -6.06 15.36 -9.00
C ARG A 295 -4.58 15.03 -9.12
N GLU A 296 -3.77 15.97 -8.68
CA GLU A 296 -2.39 15.64 -8.31
C GLU A 296 -2.41 14.61 -7.20
N ALA A 297 -1.49 13.66 -7.27
CA ALA A 297 -1.19 12.76 -6.18
C ALA A 297 0.07 13.25 -5.45
N TYR A 298 0.53 12.56 -4.41
CA TYR A 298 1.79 12.87 -3.76
C TYR A 298 2.41 11.63 -3.11
N TYR A 299 3.72 11.71 -2.87
CA TYR A 299 4.43 10.80 -1.96
C TYR A 299 4.81 11.55 -0.68
N THR A 300 4.71 10.87 0.47
CA THR A 300 5.42 11.31 1.67
C THR A 300 6.91 11.13 1.45
N VAL A 301 7.73 12.01 2.04
CA VAL A 301 9.19 12.01 1.88
C VAL A 301 9.89 11.95 3.23
N ASP A 302 11.13 11.46 3.23
CA ASP A 302 12.03 11.55 4.38
C ASP A 302 12.65 12.95 4.55
N ALA A 303 13.55 13.10 5.52
CA ALA A 303 14.17 14.38 5.85
C ALA A 303 15.07 14.98 4.74
N ILE A 304 15.48 14.17 3.77
CA ILE A 304 16.27 14.62 2.61
C ILE A 304 15.44 14.68 1.32
N GLY A 305 14.12 14.50 1.41
CA GLY A 305 13.20 14.57 0.27
C GLY A 305 13.07 13.29 -0.54
N THR A 306 13.56 12.15 -0.05
CA THR A 306 13.41 10.85 -0.74
C THR A 306 11.96 10.38 -0.64
N PRO A 307 11.25 10.14 -1.78
CA PRO A 307 9.91 9.58 -1.74
C PRO A 307 9.90 8.19 -1.10
N PHE A 308 8.94 7.93 -0.22
CA PHE A 308 8.77 6.61 0.39
C PHE A 308 8.17 5.64 -0.63
N ALA A 309 9.03 4.95 -1.37
CA ALA A 309 8.64 4.00 -2.43
C ALA A 309 7.95 2.73 -1.88
N GLY A 310 8.10 2.48 -0.58
CA GLY A 310 7.47 1.37 0.12
C GLY A 310 6.04 1.64 0.61
N GLY A 311 5.58 2.91 0.67
CA GLY A 311 4.27 3.17 1.29
C GLY A 311 3.73 4.61 1.22
N GLY A 312 4.44 5.52 0.56
CA GLY A 312 4.19 6.96 0.67
C GLY A 312 3.16 7.53 -0.31
N PHE A 313 2.63 6.77 -1.26
CA PHE A 313 1.74 7.29 -2.29
C PHE A 313 0.33 7.58 -1.76
N ASN A 314 -0.24 8.71 -2.21
CA ASN A 314 -1.58 9.15 -1.86
C ASN A 314 -2.31 9.66 -3.10
N ALA A 315 -3.55 9.21 -3.30
CA ALA A 315 -4.34 9.56 -4.48
C ALA A 315 -5.84 9.50 -4.20
N THR A 316 -6.67 9.99 -5.14
CA THR A 316 -8.12 9.82 -5.05
C THR A 316 -8.52 8.41 -5.44
N LEU A 317 -9.68 7.96 -4.95
CA LEU A 317 -10.23 6.63 -5.25
C LEU A 317 -10.41 6.43 -6.78
N ARG A 318 -10.96 7.41 -7.47
CA ARG A 318 -11.21 7.34 -8.92
C ARG A 318 -9.92 7.39 -9.74
N ASP A 319 -8.92 8.13 -9.29
CA ASP A 319 -7.64 8.17 -9.99
C ASP A 319 -6.89 6.85 -9.87
N MET A 320 -6.98 6.18 -8.71
CA MET A 320 -6.48 4.80 -8.54
C MET A 320 -7.26 3.79 -9.38
N ALA A 321 -8.56 4.00 -9.59
CA ALA A 321 -9.36 3.16 -10.47
C ALA A 321 -8.93 3.28 -11.94
N ARG A 322 -8.59 4.49 -12.43
CA ARG A 322 -7.99 4.67 -13.78
C ARG A 322 -6.66 3.95 -13.92
N TYR A 323 -5.82 4.05 -12.87
CA TYR A 323 -4.55 3.31 -12.82
C TYR A 323 -4.77 1.80 -12.88
N GLY A 324 -5.72 1.26 -12.08
CA GLY A 324 -6.07 -0.15 -12.11
C GLY A 324 -6.64 -0.60 -13.46
N GLN A 325 -7.48 0.23 -14.09
CA GLN A 325 -8.02 -0.07 -15.43
C GLN A 325 -6.92 -0.12 -16.49
N MET A 326 -5.98 0.82 -16.47
CA MET A 326 -4.82 0.79 -17.38
C MET A 326 -4.06 -0.52 -17.26
N ILE A 327 -3.87 -1.05 -16.05
CA ILE A 327 -3.19 -2.34 -15.85
C ILE A 327 -4.04 -3.50 -16.40
N LEU A 328 -5.35 -3.52 -16.14
CA LEU A 328 -6.28 -4.51 -16.71
C LEU A 328 -6.22 -4.52 -18.25
N ASP A 329 -6.11 -3.34 -18.84
CA ASP A 329 -6.06 -3.13 -20.30
C ASP A 329 -4.64 -3.36 -20.88
N GLY A 330 -3.77 -4.12 -20.21
CA GLY A 330 -2.44 -4.46 -20.70
C GLY A 330 -1.48 -3.28 -20.78
N GLY A 331 -1.65 -2.29 -19.94
CA GLY A 331 -0.83 -1.08 -19.90
C GLY A 331 -1.32 0.04 -20.83
N GLN A 332 -2.54 -0.04 -21.34
CA GLN A 332 -3.11 0.94 -22.26
C GLN A 332 -4.08 1.89 -21.58
N ALA A 333 -4.10 3.14 -22.01
CA ALA A 333 -5.13 4.11 -21.66
C ALA A 333 -5.33 5.09 -22.83
N GLY A 334 -6.61 5.43 -23.12
CA GLY A 334 -6.95 6.37 -24.20
C GLY A 334 -6.39 5.97 -25.57
N GLY A 335 -6.27 4.67 -25.85
CA GLY A 335 -5.71 4.14 -27.09
C GLY A 335 -4.18 4.25 -27.24
N LYS A 336 -3.48 4.61 -26.17
CA LYS A 336 -2.01 4.72 -26.13
C LYS A 336 -1.43 3.69 -25.17
N GLN A 337 -0.27 3.11 -25.53
CA GLN A 337 0.52 2.31 -24.60
C GLN A 337 1.17 3.26 -23.58
N ILE A 338 0.86 3.07 -22.32
CA ILE A 338 1.40 3.86 -21.19
C ILE A 338 2.55 3.10 -20.53
N VAL A 339 2.33 1.81 -20.27
CA VAL A 339 3.29 0.88 -19.69
C VAL A 339 3.52 -0.25 -20.69
N PRO A 340 4.75 -0.71 -20.93
CA PRO A 340 5.01 -1.83 -21.86
C PRO A 340 4.14 -3.04 -21.54
N GLU A 341 3.49 -3.63 -22.54
CA GLU A 341 2.67 -4.83 -22.37
C GLU A 341 3.47 -5.99 -21.78
N ALA A 342 4.76 -6.09 -22.12
CA ALA A 342 5.67 -7.10 -21.58
C ALA A 342 5.82 -6.98 -20.05
N ALA A 343 5.77 -5.77 -19.48
CA ALA A 343 5.81 -5.55 -18.03
C ALA A 343 4.53 -6.10 -17.36
N ILE A 344 3.36 -5.83 -17.93
CA ILE A 344 2.09 -6.36 -17.43
C ILE A 344 2.04 -7.90 -17.57
N SER A 345 2.51 -8.44 -18.70
CA SER A 345 2.56 -9.89 -18.92
C SER A 345 3.46 -10.60 -17.92
N ARG A 346 4.63 -10.02 -17.62
CA ARG A 346 5.55 -10.54 -16.59
C ARG A 346 4.90 -10.58 -15.22
N LEU A 347 4.22 -9.49 -14.85
CA LEU A 347 3.51 -9.39 -13.59
C LEU A 347 2.43 -10.48 -13.48
N ARG A 348 1.61 -10.66 -14.52
CA ARG A 348 0.54 -11.66 -14.57
C ARG A 348 1.05 -13.11 -14.61
N ALA A 349 2.25 -13.35 -15.08
CA ALA A 349 2.85 -14.69 -15.09
C ALA A 349 3.05 -15.27 -13.68
N GLY A 350 3.10 -14.40 -12.66
CA GLY A 350 3.29 -14.77 -11.28
C GLY A 350 4.72 -15.19 -10.94
N GLY A 351 4.97 -15.37 -9.65
CA GLY A 351 6.23 -15.79 -9.09
C GLY A 351 6.22 -17.23 -8.59
N ASP A 352 7.26 -17.58 -7.86
CA ASP A 352 7.47 -18.91 -7.29
C ASP A 352 6.53 -19.17 -6.11
N ARG A 353 5.57 -20.08 -6.28
CA ARG A 353 4.57 -20.46 -5.26
C ARG A 353 5.21 -21.17 -4.05
N GLU A 354 6.28 -21.96 -4.26
CA GLU A 354 6.92 -22.69 -3.18
C GLU A 354 7.70 -21.75 -2.26
N LYS A 355 8.41 -20.76 -2.85
CA LYS A 355 9.06 -19.72 -2.07
C LYS A 355 8.05 -18.89 -1.30
N PHE A 356 6.91 -18.56 -1.91
CA PHE A 356 5.84 -17.82 -1.24
C PHE A 356 5.24 -18.60 -0.07
N ALA A 357 4.96 -19.90 -0.26
CA ALA A 357 4.39 -20.76 0.78
C ALA A 357 5.25 -20.83 2.06
N ARG A 358 6.59 -20.72 1.93
CA ARG A 358 7.52 -20.74 3.07
C ARG A 358 7.35 -19.53 4.00
N ALA A 359 6.73 -18.45 3.55
CA ALA A 359 6.45 -17.29 4.39
C ALA A 359 5.29 -17.49 5.37
N GLY A 360 4.51 -18.57 5.24
CA GLY A 360 3.46 -18.93 6.20
C GLY A 360 2.20 -18.07 6.13
N PHE A 361 1.98 -17.30 5.07
CA PHE A 361 0.73 -16.57 4.88
C PHE A 361 -0.46 -17.53 4.67
N ALA A 362 -1.64 -17.17 5.19
CA ALA A 362 -2.88 -17.91 4.97
C ALA A 362 -3.44 -17.75 3.53
N LEU A 363 -2.59 -17.45 2.56
CA LEU A 363 -2.91 -17.22 1.14
C LEU A 363 -2.40 -18.40 0.30
N GLN A 364 -3.06 -19.54 0.44
CA GLN A 364 -2.63 -20.78 -0.22
C GLN A 364 -2.69 -20.65 -1.76
N GLY A 365 -1.63 -21.15 -2.42
CA GLY A 365 -1.52 -21.14 -3.87
C GLY A 365 -1.08 -19.80 -4.48
N TRP A 366 -1.00 -18.75 -3.69
CA TRP A 366 -0.54 -17.44 -4.15
C TRP A 366 0.97 -17.44 -4.43
N SER A 367 1.40 -16.41 -5.15
CA SER A 367 2.81 -16.07 -5.37
C SER A 367 3.00 -14.57 -5.30
N TYR A 368 4.25 -14.12 -5.42
CA TYR A 368 4.60 -12.70 -5.42
C TYR A 368 5.54 -12.41 -6.59
N GLN A 369 5.22 -11.39 -7.38
CA GLN A 369 5.96 -11.03 -8.59
C GLN A 369 6.00 -9.52 -8.70
N SER A 370 7.20 -8.95 -8.84
CA SER A 370 7.38 -7.53 -9.14
C SER A 370 6.62 -6.60 -8.17
N LEU A 371 6.67 -6.93 -6.89
CA LEU A 371 5.97 -6.25 -5.81
C LEU A 371 4.43 -6.31 -5.90
N TRP A 372 3.87 -7.30 -6.59
CA TRP A 372 2.44 -7.60 -6.68
C TRP A 372 2.11 -8.97 -6.08
N TRP A 373 0.89 -9.10 -5.55
CA TRP A 373 0.32 -10.33 -5.02
C TRP A 373 -0.48 -11.03 -6.11
N ILE A 374 -0.10 -12.26 -6.47
CA ILE A 374 -0.72 -13.03 -7.55
C ILE A 374 -1.48 -14.20 -6.94
N THR A 375 -2.78 -14.28 -7.19
CA THR A 375 -3.63 -15.32 -6.60
C THR A 375 -3.37 -16.68 -7.20
N ASN A 376 -2.98 -16.73 -8.47
CA ASN A 376 -2.87 -17.92 -9.30
C ASN A 376 -4.18 -18.72 -9.37
N ASP A 377 -5.32 -18.05 -9.24
CA ASP A 377 -6.65 -18.63 -9.45
C ASP A 377 -6.98 -18.79 -10.94
N ASP A 378 -8.15 -19.38 -11.21
CA ASP A 378 -8.66 -19.63 -12.56
C ASP A 378 -9.08 -18.36 -13.32
N HIS A 379 -9.25 -17.23 -12.60
CA HIS A 379 -9.49 -15.92 -13.20
C HIS A 379 -8.19 -15.19 -13.59
N GLY A 380 -7.04 -15.65 -13.11
CA GLY A 380 -5.77 -14.94 -13.24
C GLY A 380 -5.75 -13.63 -12.47
N SER A 381 -6.44 -13.59 -11.34
CA SER A 381 -6.56 -12.40 -10.49
C SER A 381 -5.22 -12.05 -9.84
N PHE A 382 -5.00 -10.76 -9.60
CA PHE A 382 -3.83 -10.26 -8.89
C PHE A 382 -4.15 -8.94 -8.18
N ALA A 383 -3.32 -8.57 -7.20
CA ALA A 383 -3.62 -7.43 -6.36
C ALA A 383 -2.38 -6.64 -5.94
N ALA A 384 -2.55 -5.33 -5.81
CA ALA A 384 -1.73 -4.49 -4.96
C ALA A 384 -2.40 -4.38 -3.59
N ARG A 385 -1.65 -4.57 -2.49
CA ARG A 385 -2.22 -4.62 -1.15
C ARG A 385 -1.42 -3.75 -0.18
N GLY A 386 -2.12 -3.06 0.72
CA GLY A 386 -1.52 -2.21 1.74
C GLY A 386 -2.14 -2.45 3.11
N VAL A 387 -1.37 -2.15 4.15
CA VAL A 387 -1.85 -2.23 5.54
C VAL A 387 -3.13 -1.43 5.74
N HIS A 388 -3.90 -1.80 6.75
CA HIS A 388 -5.21 -1.21 7.07
C HIS A 388 -6.28 -1.40 5.99
N GLY A 389 -6.05 -2.28 4.99
CA GLY A 389 -7.06 -2.70 4.03
C GLY A 389 -7.02 -2.00 2.67
N GLN A 390 -5.92 -1.32 2.31
CA GLN A 390 -5.78 -0.76 0.96
C GLN A 390 -5.67 -1.87 -0.09
N THR A 391 -6.40 -1.75 -1.19
CA THR A 391 -6.36 -2.78 -2.24
C THR A 391 -6.64 -2.17 -3.62
N ILE A 392 -5.87 -2.59 -4.63
CA ILE A 392 -6.30 -2.64 -6.02
C ILE A 392 -6.38 -4.13 -6.36
N TRP A 393 -7.58 -4.60 -6.66
CA TRP A 393 -7.83 -5.97 -7.11
C TRP A 393 -8.15 -5.94 -8.59
N ILE A 394 -7.48 -6.76 -9.38
CA ILE A 394 -7.65 -6.85 -10.83
C ILE A 394 -8.02 -8.30 -11.17
N ASP A 395 -9.16 -8.47 -11.81
CA ASP A 395 -9.66 -9.76 -12.27
C ASP A 395 -9.86 -9.71 -13.79
N PRO A 396 -8.89 -10.27 -14.56
CA PRO A 396 -8.96 -10.23 -16.02
C PRO A 396 -10.13 -11.02 -16.61
N THR A 397 -10.52 -12.13 -15.99
CA THR A 397 -11.61 -12.97 -16.49
C THR A 397 -12.97 -12.31 -16.28
N ALA A 398 -13.15 -11.61 -15.18
CA ALA A 398 -14.36 -10.84 -14.94
C ALA A 398 -14.30 -9.42 -15.54
N GLU A 399 -13.23 -9.03 -16.24
CA GLU A 399 -13.00 -7.68 -16.75
C GLU A 399 -13.26 -6.62 -15.65
N MET A 400 -12.75 -6.89 -14.43
CA MET A 400 -13.11 -6.16 -13.22
C MET A 400 -11.89 -5.54 -12.54
N VAL A 401 -12.06 -4.31 -12.07
CA VAL A 401 -11.14 -3.64 -11.14
C VAL A 401 -11.90 -3.22 -9.89
N ILE A 402 -11.38 -3.58 -8.72
CA ILE A 402 -11.86 -3.05 -7.44
C ILE A 402 -10.73 -2.22 -6.83
N VAL A 403 -11.03 -0.98 -6.44
CA VAL A 403 -10.15 -0.21 -5.57
C VAL A 403 -10.85 0.01 -4.25
N ARG A 404 -10.17 -0.35 -3.16
CA ARG A 404 -10.62 -0.07 -1.80
C ARG A 404 -9.56 0.73 -1.06
N PHE A 405 -10.00 1.82 -0.47
CA PHE A 405 -9.31 2.53 0.61
C PHE A 405 -10.00 2.25 1.93
N ALA A 406 -9.24 2.02 2.98
CA ALA A 406 -9.75 1.66 4.30
C ALA A 406 -8.81 2.12 5.41
N SER A 407 -9.32 2.16 6.62
CA SER A 407 -8.59 2.51 7.84
C SER A 407 -8.89 1.50 8.96
N HIS A 408 -8.75 0.20 8.63
CA HIS A 408 -8.98 -0.91 9.55
C HIS A 408 -8.05 -0.78 10.79
N PRO A 409 -8.54 -1.01 12.03
CA PRO A 409 -7.73 -0.88 13.24
C PRO A 409 -6.49 -1.78 13.26
N THR A 410 -6.58 -2.97 12.67
CA THR A 410 -5.47 -3.91 12.53
C THR A 410 -4.75 -3.67 11.21
N ALA A 411 -3.43 -3.46 11.26
CA ALA A 411 -2.63 -3.19 10.07
C ALA A 411 -2.59 -4.36 9.09
N ALA A 412 -2.45 -5.60 9.59
CA ALA A 412 -2.33 -6.80 8.77
C ALA A 412 -3.63 -7.12 8.02
N ASN A 413 -3.54 -7.30 6.71
CA ASN A 413 -4.70 -7.64 5.86
C ASN A 413 -5.37 -8.97 6.23
N ALA A 414 -4.67 -9.86 6.91
CA ALA A 414 -5.23 -11.11 7.44
C ALA A 414 -6.50 -10.87 8.30
N ALA A 415 -6.66 -9.68 8.89
CA ALA A 415 -7.85 -9.31 9.65
C ALA A 415 -9.08 -9.04 8.76
N SER A 416 -8.88 -8.56 7.54
CA SER A 416 -9.95 -8.26 6.58
C SER A 416 -10.10 -9.29 5.46
N ASP A 417 -9.11 -10.15 5.24
CA ASP A 417 -9.14 -11.18 4.19
C ASP A 417 -10.35 -12.12 4.29
N PRO A 418 -10.79 -12.56 5.50
CA PRO A 418 -11.95 -13.43 5.61
C PRO A 418 -13.24 -12.88 5.01
N THR A 419 -13.40 -11.56 4.98
CA THR A 419 -14.56 -10.88 4.41
C THR A 419 -14.28 -10.32 3.02
N SER A 420 -13.08 -9.79 2.76
CA SER A 420 -12.74 -9.12 1.51
C SER A 420 -12.57 -10.08 0.33
N LEU A 421 -11.83 -11.17 0.51
CA LEU A 421 -11.54 -12.10 -0.59
C LEU A 421 -12.78 -12.80 -1.13
N PRO A 422 -13.71 -13.36 -0.28
CA PRO A 422 -14.95 -13.94 -0.78
C PRO A 422 -15.89 -12.88 -1.38
N ALA A 423 -15.89 -11.64 -0.85
CA ALA A 423 -16.66 -10.54 -1.44
C ALA A 423 -16.20 -10.23 -2.87
N TYR A 424 -14.90 -10.16 -3.12
CA TYR A 424 -14.36 -9.91 -4.46
C TYR A 424 -14.71 -11.04 -5.43
N ARG A 425 -14.65 -12.29 -4.98
CA ARG A 425 -15.08 -13.44 -5.79
C ARG A 425 -16.56 -13.40 -6.10
N ALA A 426 -17.41 -13.10 -5.13
CA ALA A 426 -18.86 -12.98 -5.33
C ALA A 426 -19.19 -11.84 -6.31
N MET A 427 -18.47 -10.71 -6.23
CA MET A 427 -18.59 -9.61 -7.18
C MET A 427 -18.24 -10.05 -8.59
N ALA A 428 -17.11 -10.75 -8.78
CA ALA A 428 -16.72 -11.27 -10.10
C ALA A 428 -17.78 -12.21 -10.68
N GLN A 429 -18.27 -13.15 -9.88
CA GLN A 429 -19.31 -14.08 -10.29
C GLN A 429 -20.61 -13.35 -10.70
N TYR A 430 -21.01 -12.36 -9.91
CA TYR A 430 -22.19 -11.53 -10.22
C TYR A 430 -22.03 -10.80 -11.55
N LEU A 431 -20.90 -10.12 -11.76
CA LEU A 431 -20.64 -9.33 -12.95
C LEU A 431 -20.51 -10.19 -14.21
N MET A 432 -19.93 -11.38 -14.11
CA MET A 432 -19.83 -12.36 -15.22
C MET A 432 -21.20 -12.93 -15.61
N ALA A 433 -22.16 -12.98 -14.68
CA ALA A 433 -23.53 -13.41 -14.97
C ALA A 433 -24.37 -12.33 -15.67
N GLN A 434 -23.91 -11.05 -15.68
CA GLN A 434 -24.54 -9.96 -16.42
C GLN A 434 -24.19 -10.10 -17.91
N LYS A 435 -25.19 -10.26 -18.78
CA LYS A 435 -25.01 -10.40 -20.22
C LYS A 435 -24.75 -9.06 -20.91
#